data_1223b37efda2755fc6c49274bcbf764e
#
_entry.id   1223b37efda2755fc6c49274bcbf764e
#
_cell.length_a   1.000
_cell.length_b   1.000
_cell.length_c   1.000
_cell.angle_alpha   90.00
_cell.angle_beta   90.00
_cell.angle_gamma   90.00
#
_symmetry.space_group_name_H-M   'P 1'
#
loop_
_entity.id
_entity.type
_entity.pdbx_description
1 polymer ?
#
loop_
_entity_poly.entity_id
_entity_poly.type
_entity_poly.pdbx_seq_one_letter_code
_entity_poly.pdbx_strand_id
1 'polypeptide(L)'
;MIRTKRFVQLLERLHVSVDPLPVSDRYIQHLGEADFLIDGARELLERLHGKIPMVLLTNGLSLVQRSRFAKAGIGHYFEGIVISEEVGVQKPEPEVFRIALAHASGDGTGDGAGSPGGDPIPPGRALMVGDNLNSDVKGALDAGLDACWFNLRGRPADPEITPTYTVQALAEIPGLLGL
;
A
#
# COMPACT_ATOMS: atom_id res chain seq x y z
N MET A 1 8.40 -11.72 -17.28
CA MET A 1 7.78 -13.05 -17.47
C MET A 1 6.51 -13.27 -16.61
N ILE A 2 6.41 -12.77 -15.39
CA ILE A 2 5.21 -12.91 -14.53
C ILE A 2 4.00 -12.10 -15.05
N ARG A 3 4.25 -10.95 -15.68
CA ARG A 3 3.21 -10.00 -16.14
C ARG A 3 2.22 -10.61 -17.14
N THR A 4 2.66 -11.50 -18.02
CA THR A 4 1.82 -12.09 -19.08
C THR A 4 1.15 -13.39 -18.69
N LYS A 5 1.65 -14.11 -17.66
CA LYS A 5 1.18 -15.46 -17.31
C LYS A 5 -0.34 -15.53 -17.06
N ARG A 6 -0.91 -14.55 -16.36
CA ARG A 6 -2.37 -14.49 -16.10
C ARG A 6 -3.17 -14.28 -17.38
N PHE A 7 -2.61 -13.55 -18.36
CA PHE A 7 -3.29 -13.34 -19.64
C PHE A 7 -3.19 -14.55 -20.54
N VAL A 8 -2.08 -15.29 -20.52
CA VAL A 8 -1.99 -16.61 -21.17
C VAL A 8 -3.10 -17.51 -20.66
N GLN A 9 -3.22 -17.69 -19.33
CA GLN A 9 -4.24 -18.53 -18.72
C GLN A 9 -5.68 -18.04 -19.01
N LEU A 10 -5.90 -16.73 -19.04
CA LEU A 10 -7.20 -16.15 -19.39
C LEU A 10 -7.57 -16.45 -20.83
N LEU A 11 -6.66 -16.22 -21.77
CA LEU A 11 -6.90 -16.44 -23.19
C LEU A 11 -7.11 -17.93 -23.50
N GLU A 12 -6.36 -18.82 -22.85
CA GLU A 12 -6.58 -20.27 -22.94
C GLU A 12 -8.00 -20.66 -22.47
N ARG A 13 -8.46 -20.14 -21.32
CA ARG A 13 -9.82 -20.40 -20.80
C ARG A 13 -10.93 -19.86 -21.71
N LEU A 14 -10.66 -18.76 -22.40
CA LEU A 14 -11.59 -18.14 -23.34
C LEU A 14 -11.51 -18.76 -24.74
N HIS A 15 -10.61 -19.72 -24.96
CA HIS A 15 -10.32 -20.32 -26.27
C HIS A 15 -9.98 -19.29 -27.36
N VAL A 16 -9.27 -18.20 -26.96
CA VAL A 16 -8.85 -17.13 -27.87
C VAL A 16 -7.36 -17.25 -28.14
N SER A 17 -7.00 -17.37 -29.42
CA SER A 17 -5.61 -17.49 -29.88
C SER A 17 -5.10 -16.13 -30.35
N VAL A 18 -4.63 -15.31 -29.41
CA VAL A 18 -3.95 -14.01 -29.67
C VAL A 18 -2.70 -13.91 -28.82
N ASP A 19 -1.78 -13.03 -29.22
CA ASP A 19 -0.60 -12.74 -28.39
C ASP A 19 -1.04 -12.10 -27.05
N PRO A 20 -0.66 -12.68 -25.91
CA PRO A 20 -0.99 -12.14 -24.60
C PRO A 20 -0.27 -10.82 -24.26
N LEU A 21 0.84 -10.48 -24.93
CA LEU A 21 1.63 -9.27 -24.65
C LEU A 21 0.84 -7.98 -24.86
N PRO A 22 0.22 -7.70 -26.02
CA PRO A 22 -0.56 -6.49 -26.22
C PRO A 22 -1.73 -6.37 -25.24
N VAL A 23 -2.35 -7.49 -24.85
CA VAL A 23 -3.44 -7.52 -23.88
C VAL A 23 -2.93 -7.12 -22.50
N SER A 24 -1.78 -7.67 -22.09
CA SER A 24 -1.11 -7.32 -20.85
C SER A 24 -0.71 -5.85 -20.81
N ASP A 25 -0.10 -5.34 -21.87
CA ASP A 25 0.38 -3.95 -21.94
C ASP A 25 -0.78 -2.96 -21.86
N ARG A 26 -1.86 -3.21 -22.58
CA ARG A 26 -3.06 -2.38 -22.52
C ARG A 26 -3.72 -2.38 -21.15
N TYR A 27 -3.77 -3.53 -20.50
CA TYR A 27 -4.26 -3.63 -19.13
C TYR A 27 -3.42 -2.82 -18.16
N ILE A 28 -2.08 -2.91 -18.24
CA ILE A 28 -1.15 -2.15 -17.39
C ILE A 28 -1.32 -0.65 -17.64
N GLN A 29 -1.44 -0.22 -18.90
CA GLN A 29 -1.69 1.16 -19.26
C GLN A 29 -2.98 1.67 -18.59
N HIS A 30 -4.10 0.96 -18.75
CA HIS A 30 -5.38 1.36 -18.15
C HIS A 30 -5.35 1.37 -16.62
N LEU A 31 -4.62 0.43 -15.99
CA LEU A 31 -4.43 0.48 -14.55
C LEU A 31 -3.69 1.75 -14.09
N GLY A 32 -2.70 2.19 -14.86
CA GLY A 32 -1.97 3.43 -14.58
C GLY A 32 -2.74 4.71 -14.89
N GLU A 33 -3.86 4.61 -15.62
CA GLU A 33 -4.73 5.75 -15.93
C GLU A 33 -5.71 6.09 -14.80
N ALA A 34 -5.98 5.14 -13.89
CA ALA A 34 -6.92 5.33 -12.78
C ALA A 34 -6.32 6.25 -11.71
N ASP A 35 -7.04 7.31 -11.38
CA ASP A 35 -6.71 8.32 -10.37
C ASP A 35 -7.71 8.38 -9.20
N PHE A 36 -8.66 7.43 -9.17
CA PHE A 36 -9.73 7.40 -8.18
C PHE A 36 -9.17 7.12 -6.78
N LEU A 37 -9.47 8.01 -5.86
CA LEU A 37 -9.30 7.81 -4.43
C LEU A 37 -10.56 7.19 -3.83
N ILE A 38 -10.39 6.44 -2.75
CA ILE A 38 -11.50 5.97 -1.92
C ILE A 38 -12.10 7.20 -1.21
N ASP A 39 -13.42 7.17 -0.98
CA ASP A 39 -14.13 8.23 -0.28
C ASP A 39 -13.48 8.53 1.09
N GLY A 40 -13.25 9.80 1.37
CA GLY A 40 -12.60 10.28 2.58
C GLY A 40 -11.06 10.16 2.57
N ALA A 41 -10.44 9.66 1.49
CA ALA A 41 -8.99 9.47 1.48
C ALA A 41 -8.22 10.80 1.50
N ARG A 42 -8.66 11.78 0.72
CA ARG A 42 -8.00 13.10 0.69
C ARG A 42 -8.14 13.81 2.02
N GLU A 43 -9.33 13.82 2.60
CA GLU A 43 -9.63 14.42 3.89
C GLU A 43 -8.80 13.78 5.02
N LEU A 44 -8.62 12.44 4.98
CA LEU A 44 -7.76 11.75 5.92
C LEU A 44 -6.31 12.19 5.77
N LEU A 45 -5.77 12.20 4.55
CA LEU A 45 -4.40 12.59 4.29
C LEU A 45 -4.12 14.04 4.74
N GLU A 46 -5.02 14.98 4.42
CA GLU A 46 -4.94 16.38 4.86
C GLU A 46 -4.98 16.50 6.38
N ARG A 47 -5.83 15.71 7.05
CA ARG A 47 -5.94 15.73 8.51
C ARG A 47 -4.69 15.22 9.22
N LEU A 48 -4.00 14.24 8.65
CA LEU A 48 -2.82 13.60 9.23
C LEU A 48 -1.50 14.29 8.83
N HIS A 49 -1.47 14.97 7.70
CA HIS A 49 -0.27 15.60 7.16
C HIS A 49 0.35 16.58 8.15
N GLY A 50 1.66 16.48 8.35
CA GLY A 50 2.42 17.30 9.30
C GLY A 50 2.20 16.99 10.78
N LYS A 51 1.33 16.01 11.12
CA LYS A 51 1.11 15.59 12.51
C LYS A 51 1.77 14.25 12.83
N ILE A 52 1.77 13.35 11.85
CA ILE A 52 2.43 12.06 11.93
C ILE A 52 3.14 11.76 10.60
N PRO A 53 4.30 11.09 10.61
CA PRO A 53 4.92 10.64 9.38
C PRO A 53 4.06 9.55 8.71
N MET A 54 3.84 9.68 7.41
CA MET A 54 3.08 8.72 6.62
C MET A 54 3.95 8.12 5.52
N VAL A 55 3.87 6.80 5.33
CA VAL A 55 4.54 6.08 4.24
C VAL A 55 3.51 5.28 3.47
N LEU A 56 3.58 5.35 2.15
CA LEU A 56 2.74 4.56 1.27
C LEU A 56 3.46 3.27 0.91
N LEU A 57 2.92 2.11 1.33
CA LEU A 57 3.48 0.78 1.11
C LEU A 57 2.56 -0.06 0.22
N THR A 58 3.02 -0.42 -0.98
CA THR A 58 2.18 -1.12 -1.97
C THR A 58 2.88 -2.30 -2.65
N ASN A 59 2.13 -3.41 -2.80
CA ASN A 59 2.51 -4.50 -3.69
C ASN A 59 2.03 -4.18 -5.11
N GLY A 60 2.96 -3.98 -6.05
CA GLY A 60 2.54 -3.66 -7.42
C GLY A 60 3.69 -3.30 -8.35
N LEU A 61 3.30 -2.95 -9.57
CA LEU A 61 4.23 -2.51 -10.61
C LEU A 61 4.55 -1.04 -10.42
N SER A 62 5.83 -0.68 -10.41
CA SER A 62 6.31 0.68 -10.21
C SER A 62 5.65 1.67 -11.18
N LEU A 63 5.68 1.36 -12.47
CA LEU A 63 5.06 2.20 -13.50
C LEU A 63 3.58 2.52 -13.20
N VAL A 64 2.81 1.52 -12.76
CA VAL A 64 1.39 1.68 -12.46
C VAL A 64 1.18 2.51 -11.21
N GLN A 65 1.86 2.17 -10.13
CA GLN A 65 1.68 2.83 -8.84
C GLN A 65 2.14 4.29 -8.89
N ARG A 66 3.32 4.54 -9.45
CA ARG A 66 3.84 5.90 -9.61
C ARG A 66 2.92 6.79 -10.46
N SER A 67 2.40 6.26 -11.58
CA SER A 67 1.43 6.98 -12.42
C SER A 67 0.15 7.33 -11.65
N ARG A 68 -0.41 6.37 -10.91
CA ARG A 68 -1.64 6.58 -10.12
C ARG A 68 -1.45 7.62 -9.02
N PHE A 69 -0.35 7.54 -8.27
CA PHE A 69 -0.07 8.51 -7.19
C PHE A 69 0.19 9.91 -7.72
N ALA A 70 0.90 10.03 -8.85
CA ALA A 70 1.12 11.31 -9.51
C ALA A 70 -0.19 11.94 -9.98
N LYS A 71 -1.06 11.16 -10.64
CA LYS A 71 -2.37 11.64 -11.10
C LYS A 71 -3.32 11.99 -9.96
N ALA A 72 -3.34 11.20 -8.90
CA ALA A 72 -4.13 11.49 -7.70
C ALA A 72 -3.61 12.73 -6.94
N GLY A 73 -2.36 13.17 -7.20
CA GLY A 73 -1.76 14.33 -6.55
C GLY A 73 -1.53 14.14 -5.05
N ILE A 74 -1.28 12.89 -4.60
CA ILE A 74 -1.20 12.57 -3.15
C ILE A 74 0.23 12.35 -2.64
N GLY A 75 1.23 12.32 -3.53
CA GLY A 75 2.62 11.99 -3.16
C GLY A 75 3.20 12.90 -2.07
N HIS A 76 2.81 14.18 -2.06
CA HIS A 76 3.33 15.16 -1.11
C HIS A 76 2.87 14.96 0.35
N TYR A 77 1.90 14.09 0.60
CA TYR A 77 1.47 13.75 1.96
C TYR A 77 2.38 12.73 2.66
N PHE A 78 3.23 12.04 1.89
CA PHE A 78 4.01 10.90 2.38
C PHE A 78 5.50 11.22 2.45
N GLU A 79 6.17 10.80 3.52
CA GLU A 79 7.62 10.86 3.69
C GLU A 79 8.34 9.90 2.72
N GLY A 80 7.63 8.86 2.25
CA GLY A 80 8.15 7.91 1.28
C GLY A 80 7.07 7.05 0.64
N ILE A 81 7.40 6.51 -0.53
CA ILE A 81 6.57 5.56 -1.28
C ILE A 81 7.39 4.30 -1.52
N VAL A 82 7.00 3.21 -0.87
CA VAL A 82 7.64 1.89 -0.98
C VAL A 82 6.82 1.01 -1.91
N ILE A 83 7.38 0.67 -3.06
CA ILE A 83 6.75 -0.19 -4.06
C ILE A 83 7.54 -1.49 -4.14
N SER A 84 6.87 -2.63 -3.97
CA SER A 84 7.52 -3.95 -3.91
C SER A 84 8.43 -4.27 -5.11
N GLU A 85 8.07 -3.83 -6.32
CA GLU A 85 8.91 -4.04 -7.51
C GLU A 85 10.24 -3.27 -7.43
N GLU A 86 10.26 -2.12 -6.75
CA GLU A 86 11.46 -1.27 -6.62
C GLU A 86 12.42 -1.80 -5.56
N VAL A 87 11.86 -2.29 -4.44
CA VAL A 87 12.66 -2.75 -3.29
C VAL A 87 12.96 -4.26 -3.32
N GLY A 88 12.34 -5.01 -4.25
CA GLY A 88 12.59 -6.44 -4.44
C GLY A 88 11.93 -7.36 -3.42
N VAL A 89 11.20 -6.82 -2.44
CA VAL A 89 10.44 -7.55 -1.41
C VAL A 89 9.01 -7.03 -1.34
N GLN A 90 8.09 -7.87 -0.88
CA GLN A 90 6.65 -7.55 -0.90
C GLN A 90 5.96 -7.93 0.40
N LYS A 91 4.84 -7.31 0.72
CA LYS A 91 3.96 -7.76 1.81
C LYS A 91 3.46 -9.19 1.52
N PRO A 92 3.48 -10.12 2.48
CA PRO A 92 3.64 -9.93 3.93
C PRO A 92 5.08 -10.08 4.45
N GLU A 93 6.13 -10.08 3.64
CA GLU A 93 7.51 -10.26 4.10
C GLU A 93 7.90 -9.15 5.10
N PRO A 94 8.44 -9.48 6.31
CA PRO A 94 8.74 -8.48 7.35
C PRO A 94 9.72 -7.39 6.89
N GLU A 95 10.62 -7.71 5.98
CA GLU A 95 11.63 -6.78 5.47
C GLU A 95 10.99 -5.55 4.79
N VAL A 96 9.87 -5.70 4.08
CA VAL A 96 9.22 -4.55 3.43
C VAL A 96 8.65 -3.55 4.43
N PHE A 97 8.20 -4.01 5.60
CA PHE A 97 7.73 -3.13 6.68
C PHE A 97 8.91 -2.42 7.34
N ARG A 98 10.06 -3.09 7.51
CA ARG A 98 11.29 -2.45 7.99
C ARG A 98 11.75 -1.32 7.06
N ILE A 99 11.71 -1.54 5.75
CA ILE A 99 12.00 -0.51 4.74
C ILE A 99 11.03 0.67 4.88
N ALA A 100 9.72 0.40 5.04
CA ALA A 100 8.73 1.46 5.23
C ALA A 100 8.98 2.28 6.51
N LEU A 101 9.34 1.64 7.62
CA LEU A 101 9.69 2.32 8.87
C LEU A 101 10.93 3.22 8.72
N ALA A 102 11.94 2.78 7.96
CA ALA A 102 13.12 3.60 7.67
C ALA A 102 12.74 4.88 6.91
N HIS A 103 11.85 4.78 5.91
CA HIS A 103 11.32 5.95 5.22
C HIS A 103 10.56 6.89 6.16
N ALA A 104 9.77 6.36 7.09
CA ALA A 104 9.03 7.15 8.07
C ALA A 104 9.95 7.89 9.07
N SER A 105 11.14 7.35 9.34
CA SER A 105 12.17 7.95 10.21
C SER A 105 13.04 8.99 9.50
N GLY A 106 12.87 9.19 8.20
CA GLY A 106 13.72 10.07 7.39
C GLY A 106 15.05 9.45 6.95
N ASP A 107 15.30 8.16 7.24
CA ASP A 107 16.52 7.44 6.83
C ASP A 107 16.41 6.80 5.43
N GLY A 108 15.27 6.99 4.79
CA GLY A 108 15.01 6.47 3.45
C GLY A 108 15.79 7.24 2.38
N THR A 109 16.60 6.54 1.59
CA THR A 109 17.28 7.08 0.39
C THR A 109 16.33 7.23 -0.80
N GLY A 110 15.11 7.72 -0.57
CA GLY A 110 14.09 7.89 -1.60
C GLY A 110 13.85 9.37 -1.92
N ASP A 111 13.37 9.65 -3.12
CA ASP A 111 13.07 10.98 -3.69
C ASP A 111 12.00 11.82 -2.95
N GLY A 112 11.68 11.46 -1.73
CA GLY A 112 10.85 12.23 -0.81
C GLY A 112 11.74 12.97 0.18
N ALA A 113 11.47 14.24 0.40
CA ALA A 113 12.22 15.16 1.25
C ALA A 113 12.13 14.82 2.75
N GLY A 114 12.47 13.58 3.13
CA GLY A 114 12.64 13.20 4.52
C GLY A 114 13.88 13.87 5.09
N SER A 115 13.75 14.53 6.23
CA SER A 115 14.91 15.11 6.92
C SER A 115 15.87 14.00 7.34
N PRO A 116 17.16 14.05 6.98
CA PRO A 116 18.12 13.05 7.41
C PRO A 116 18.29 13.14 8.93
N GLY A 117 18.09 12.02 9.64
CA GLY A 117 18.48 11.89 11.03
C GLY A 117 17.37 11.81 12.06
N GLY A 118 16.19 11.33 11.71
CA GLY A 118 15.18 10.98 12.73
C GLY A 118 15.54 9.69 13.47
N ASP A 119 15.17 9.58 14.76
CA ASP A 119 15.30 8.33 15.50
C ASP A 119 14.46 7.22 14.84
N PRO A 120 14.95 5.97 14.78
CA PRO A 120 14.20 4.85 14.22
C PRO A 120 12.82 4.70 14.90
N ILE A 121 11.76 4.62 14.10
CA ILE A 121 10.42 4.37 14.63
C ILE A 121 10.32 2.89 15.04
N PRO A 122 10.11 2.59 16.34
CA PRO A 122 9.90 1.21 16.77
C PRO A 122 8.63 0.63 16.13
N PRO A 123 8.62 -0.63 15.70
CA PRO A 123 7.44 -1.26 15.08
C PRO A 123 6.14 -1.07 15.87
N GLY A 124 6.16 -1.26 17.20
CA GLY A 124 4.99 -1.07 18.06
C GLY A 124 4.50 0.38 18.23
N ARG A 125 5.10 1.35 17.52
CA ARG A 125 4.61 2.73 17.40
C ARG A 125 4.12 3.06 15.99
N ALA A 126 4.01 2.09 15.13
CA ALA A 126 3.55 2.24 13.77
C ALA A 126 2.24 1.46 13.56
N LEU A 127 1.32 2.06 12.81
CA LEU A 127 0.06 1.46 12.42
C LEU A 127 0.04 1.22 10.92
N MET A 128 -0.07 -0.05 10.50
CA MET A 128 -0.38 -0.40 9.12
C MET A 128 -1.89 -0.32 8.89
N VAL A 129 -2.32 0.44 7.91
CA VAL A 129 -3.72 0.48 7.45
C VAL A 129 -3.82 -0.18 6.08
N GLY A 130 -4.63 -1.23 5.95
CA GLY A 130 -4.77 -1.94 4.68
C GLY A 130 -6.03 -2.81 4.61
N ASP A 131 -6.41 -3.21 3.39
CA ASP A 131 -7.64 -3.95 3.14
C ASP A 131 -7.44 -5.47 2.99
N ASN A 132 -6.22 -5.92 2.85
CA ASN A 132 -5.89 -7.33 2.69
C ASN A 132 -5.43 -7.94 4.01
N LEU A 133 -6.23 -8.91 4.53
CA LEU A 133 -5.94 -9.56 5.81
C LEU A 133 -4.57 -10.26 5.84
N ASN A 134 -4.18 -10.95 4.76
CA ASN A 134 -2.91 -11.69 4.75
C ASN A 134 -1.70 -10.79 4.52
N SER A 135 -1.73 -9.96 3.46
CA SER A 135 -0.57 -9.17 3.11
C SER A 135 -0.37 -7.95 4.02
N ASP A 136 -1.46 -7.25 4.36
CA ASP A 136 -1.36 -6.01 5.11
C ASP A 136 -1.45 -6.26 6.61
N VAL A 137 -2.53 -6.90 7.06
CA VAL A 137 -2.81 -7.05 8.50
C VAL A 137 -1.87 -8.07 9.11
N LYS A 138 -1.92 -9.33 8.64
CA LYS A 138 -1.05 -10.39 9.17
C LYS A 138 0.43 -10.03 9.01
N GLY A 139 0.83 -9.53 7.82
CA GLY A 139 2.21 -9.16 7.58
C GLY A 139 2.71 -8.07 8.53
N ALA A 140 1.88 -7.05 8.83
CA ALA A 140 2.22 -6.01 9.79
C ALA A 140 2.35 -6.55 11.23
N LEU A 141 1.38 -7.37 11.66
CA LEU A 141 1.43 -8.00 12.99
C LEU A 141 2.67 -8.89 13.15
N ASP A 142 3.00 -9.70 12.14
CA ASP A 142 4.20 -10.56 12.13
C ASP A 142 5.50 -9.73 12.16
N ALA A 143 5.47 -8.49 11.65
CA ALA A 143 6.57 -7.54 11.71
C ALA A 143 6.59 -6.69 13.00
N GLY A 144 5.63 -6.89 13.92
CA GLY A 144 5.52 -6.22 15.20
C GLY A 144 4.85 -4.84 15.18
N LEU A 145 4.20 -4.47 14.08
CA LEU A 145 3.39 -3.26 13.97
C LEU A 145 1.97 -3.50 14.48
N ASP A 146 1.29 -2.44 14.90
CA ASP A 146 -0.16 -2.46 14.97
C ASP A 146 -0.77 -2.52 13.57
N ALA A 147 -1.95 -3.15 13.45
CA ALA A 147 -2.63 -3.30 12.17
C ALA A 147 -4.10 -2.90 12.24
N CYS A 148 -4.52 -2.02 11.33
CA CYS A 148 -5.90 -1.62 11.12
C CYS A 148 -6.42 -2.25 9.83
N TRP A 149 -7.38 -3.14 9.95
CA TRP A 149 -8.06 -3.70 8.80
C TRP A 149 -9.11 -2.72 8.27
N PHE A 150 -8.86 -2.16 7.10
CA PHE A 150 -9.83 -1.34 6.38
C PHE A 150 -10.83 -2.24 5.64
N ASN A 151 -11.92 -2.57 6.30
CA ASN A 151 -12.94 -3.50 5.81
C ASN A 151 -14.14 -2.79 5.19
N LEU A 152 -13.92 -1.96 4.17
CA LEU A 152 -14.95 -1.18 3.46
C LEU A 152 -16.17 -2.01 3.04
N ARG A 153 -15.97 -3.30 2.74
CA ARG A 153 -17.03 -4.17 2.20
C ARG A 153 -17.70 -5.06 3.26
N GLY A 154 -17.37 -4.93 4.53
CA GLY A 154 -17.92 -5.76 5.60
C GLY A 154 -17.65 -7.26 5.39
N ARG A 155 -16.46 -7.63 4.89
CA ARG A 155 -16.09 -9.05 4.70
C ARG A 155 -16.03 -9.77 6.05
N PRO A 156 -16.32 -11.07 6.10
CA PRO A 156 -16.13 -11.86 7.31
C PRO A 156 -14.67 -11.80 7.78
N ALA A 157 -14.48 -11.74 9.10
CA ALA A 157 -13.16 -11.85 9.70
C ALA A 157 -12.59 -13.25 9.49
N ASP A 158 -11.26 -13.33 9.36
CA ASP A 158 -10.54 -14.60 9.42
C ASP A 158 -10.26 -14.92 10.91
N PRO A 159 -10.69 -16.08 11.43
CA PRO A 159 -10.50 -16.43 12.83
C PRO A 159 -9.03 -16.57 13.24
N GLU A 160 -8.13 -16.77 12.28
CA GLU A 160 -6.68 -16.89 12.52
C GLU A 160 -5.95 -15.54 12.52
N ILE A 161 -6.61 -14.45 12.07
CA ILE A 161 -6.00 -13.12 11.96
C ILE A 161 -6.82 -12.13 12.77
N THR A 162 -6.26 -11.65 13.88
CA THR A 162 -6.90 -10.66 14.74
C THR A 162 -6.24 -9.29 14.54
N PRO A 163 -6.83 -8.37 13.76
CA PRO A 163 -6.33 -7.01 13.63
C PRO A 163 -6.33 -6.27 14.97
N THR A 164 -5.41 -5.33 15.18
CA THR A 164 -5.46 -4.41 16.33
C THR A 164 -6.73 -3.56 16.29
N TYR A 165 -7.10 -3.12 15.08
CA TYR A 165 -8.32 -2.34 14.82
C TYR A 165 -9.00 -2.82 13.54
N THR A 166 -10.31 -2.59 13.45
CA THR A 166 -11.09 -2.78 12.21
C THR A 166 -11.97 -1.56 12.00
N VAL A 167 -11.91 -0.97 10.80
CA VAL A 167 -12.72 0.19 10.40
C VAL A 167 -13.39 -0.07 9.06
N GLN A 168 -14.52 0.56 8.82
CA GLN A 168 -15.23 0.50 7.53
C GLN A 168 -15.14 1.82 6.75
N ALA A 169 -14.77 2.91 7.43
CA ALA A 169 -14.57 4.21 6.81
C ALA A 169 -13.22 4.81 7.21
N LEU A 170 -12.57 5.49 6.28
CA LEU A 170 -11.28 6.16 6.53
C LEU A 170 -11.39 7.27 7.58
N ALA A 171 -12.58 7.86 7.74
CA ALA A 171 -12.86 8.88 8.74
C ALA A 171 -12.73 8.41 10.21
N GLU A 172 -12.72 7.09 10.45
CA GLU A 172 -12.56 6.50 11.78
C GLU A 172 -11.07 6.49 12.24
N ILE A 173 -10.13 6.51 11.29
CA ILE A 173 -8.70 6.35 11.57
C ILE A 173 -8.12 7.44 12.48
N PRO A 174 -8.43 8.74 12.32
CA PRO A 174 -7.87 9.77 13.21
C PRO A 174 -8.20 9.53 14.68
N GLY A 175 -9.40 9.01 14.98
CA GLY A 175 -9.79 8.67 16.35
C GLY A 175 -8.94 7.56 16.98
N LEU A 176 -8.46 6.60 16.19
CA LEU A 176 -7.54 5.55 16.65
C LEU A 176 -6.16 6.11 17.01
N LEU A 177 -5.79 7.24 16.41
CA LEU A 177 -4.51 7.91 16.61
C LEU A 177 -4.58 9.04 17.67
N GLY A 178 -5.75 9.27 18.26
CA GLY A 178 -5.97 10.35 19.23
C GLY A 178 -5.99 11.76 18.61
N LEU A 179 -6.39 11.87 17.32
CA LEU A 179 -6.38 13.11 16.51
C LEU A 179 -7.79 13.59 16.12
#